data_74967318817ed716d28726ce85d2a66e
#
_entry.id   74967318817ed716d28726ce85d2a66e
#
_cell.length_a   1.000
_cell.length_b   1.000
_cell.length_c   1.000
_cell.angle_alpha   90.00
_cell.angle_beta   90.00
_cell.angle_gamma   90.00
#
_symmetry.space_group_name_H-M   'P 1'
#
loop_
_entity.id
_entity.type
_entity.pdbx_description
1 polymer ?
#
loop_
_entity_poly.entity_id
_entity_poly.type
_entity_poly.pdbx_seq_one_letter_code
_entity_poly.pdbx_strand_id
1 'polypeptide(L)'
;MAFDGITISSIVNELNNTINGGRLYKIAQPEADEIMLTIKTQSGQYRLVLSANASLPLAYLTDDNKPSPATAPNFCMLLRKHLNNGRIISITQPKFERVIDIEAEHLNELGDLCRKHIIAEFMGKHSNIILCDDNNTILDSIKHISAQTSSVREVLPGRPYFIPNTSDKINPLEADRKHFDETVFTKPVPVVKALLSSYTGISTCIAEELAYRAGVDGGHPANCLDEPMKDALYNVFDALMSDVRNGIYHPDMVTDNGVPAEFAAVKLSMYDNHTEYDSISRLIIDYYRQKEIATRIHQKSVDIRRIVTTHLERAYKKLDIQEKQIKDTEKKDKYRIYGELLT
;
A
#
# COMPACT_ATOMS: atom_id res chain seq x y z
N MET A 1 5.05 6.15 -0.47
CA MET A 1 4.23 4.90 -0.51
C MET A 1 3.75 4.66 0.90
N ALA A 2 2.46 4.82 1.13
CA ALA A 2 1.85 4.78 2.46
C ALA A 2 1.97 3.42 3.19
N PHE A 3 2.17 2.33 2.45
CA PHE A 3 2.36 0.98 3.01
C PHE A 3 3.86 0.73 3.26
N ASP A 4 4.39 1.37 4.29
CA ASP A 4 5.80 1.33 4.70
C ASP A 4 6.04 0.39 5.88
N GLY A 5 7.27 0.37 6.42
CA GLY A 5 7.63 -0.50 7.53
C GLY A 5 6.90 -0.17 8.83
N ILE A 6 6.61 1.10 9.09
CA ILE A 6 5.86 1.52 10.30
C ILE A 6 4.39 1.12 10.17
N THR A 7 3.82 1.25 8.98
CA THR A 7 2.45 0.77 8.69
C THR A 7 2.35 -0.74 8.88
N ILE A 8 3.32 -1.52 8.37
CA ILE A 8 3.37 -2.98 8.60
C ILE A 8 3.52 -3.29 10.09
N SER A 9 4.36 -2.55 10.81
CA SER A 9 4.54 -2.74 12.26
C SER A 9 3.22 -2.50 13.03
N SER A 10 2.47 -1.46 12.67
CA SER A 10 1.15 -1.19 13.23
C SER A 10 0.14 -2.32 12.92
N ILE A 11 0.14 -2.84 11.69
CA ILE A 11 -0.70 -3.98 11.31
C ILE A 11 -0.32 -5.21 12.14
N VAL A 12 0.97 -5.55 12.25
CA VAL A 12 1.45 -6.69 13.04
C VAL A 12 1.04 -6.55 14.50
N ASN A 13 1.13 -5.34 15.08
CA ASN A 13 0.65 -5.08 16.43
C ASN A 13 -0.86 -5.31 16.57
N GLU A 14 -1.68 -4.78 15.66
CA GLU A 14 -3.13 -5.00 15.63
C GLU A 14 -3.48 -6.49 15.48
N LEU A 15 -2.80 -7.22 14.60
CA LEU A 15 -3.00 -8.65 14.40
C LEU A 15 -2.63 -9.46 15.65
N ASN A 16 -1.51 -9.16 16.31
CA ASN A 16 -1.12 -9.81 17.57
C ASN A 16 -2.16 -9.60 18.67
N ASN A 17 -2.71 -8.39 18.80
CA ASN A 17 -3.71 -8.06 19.80
C ASN A 17 -5.09 -8.68 19.48
N THR A 18 -5.36 -9.03 18.23
CA THR A 18 -6.71 -9.44 17.79
C THR A 18 -6.81 -10.93 17.47
N ILE A 19 -5.86 -11.49 16.71
CA ILE A 19 -5.98 -12.84 16.15
C ILE A 19 -4.88 -13.81 16.57
N ASN A 20 -3.86 -13.38 17.29
CA ASN A 20 -2.82 -14.29 17.80
C ASN A 20 -3.44 -15.32 18.77
N GLY A 21 -3.00 -16.58 18.69
CA GLY A 21 -3.60 -17.70 19.40
C GLY A 21 -4.90 -18.24 18.80
N GLY A 22 -5.45 -17.56 17.77
CA GLY A 22 -6.67 -17.97 17.07
C GLY A 22 -6.47 -19.15 16.14
N ARG A 23 -7.58 -19.81 15.76
CA ARG A 23 -7.59 -20.96 14.83
C ARG A 23 -7.97 -20.54 13.43
N LEU A 24 -7.22 -21.01 12.45
CA LEU A 24 -7.51 -20.83 11.01
C LEU A 24 -8.72 -21.70 10.62
N TYR A 25 -9.92 -21.09 10.66
CA TYR A 25 -11.20 -21.79 10.44
C TYR A 25 -11.51 -22.00 8.96
N LYS A 26 -11.22 -20.98 8.12
CA LYS A 26 -11.47 -21.03 6.67
C LYS A 26 -10.37 -20.28 5.94
N ILE A 27 -9.89 -20.87 4.86
CA ILE A 27 -8.94 -20.26 3.93
C ILE A 27 -9.61 -20.14 2.56
N ALA A 28 -9.59 -18.95 1.99
CA ALA A 28 -10.17 -18.64 0.70
C ALA A 28 -9.18 -17.82 -0.14
N GLN A 29 -9.32 -17.93 -1.46
CA GLN A 29 -8.59 -17.11 -2.44
C GLN A 29 -9.63 -16.45 -3.35
N PRO A 30 -10.17 -15.28 -2.96
CA PRO A 30 -11.19 -14.58 -3.73
C PRO A 30 -10.70 -14.12 -5.09
N GLU A 31 -9.47 -13.62 -5.16
CA GLU A 31 -8.80 -13.15 -6.37
C GLU A 31 -7.50 -13.91 -6.62
N ALA A 32 -6.96 -13.79 -7.83
CA ALA A 32 -5.75 -14.52 -8.24
C ALA A 32 -4.53 -14.23 -7.34
N ASP A 33 -4.46 -13.06 -6.74
CA ASP A 33 -3.35 -12.57 -5.94
C ASP A 33 -3.76 -12.17 -4.49
N GLU A 34 -4.91 -12.68 -4.01
CA GLU A 34 -5.44 -12.36 -2.68
C GLU A 34 -5.81 -13.62 -1.89
N ILE A 35 -5.40 -13.70 -0.64
CA ILE A 35 -5.81 -14.72 0.33
C ILE A 35 -6.64 -14.08 1.42
N MET A 36 -7.76 -14.73 1.78
CA MET A 36 -8.58 -14.38 2.93
C MET A 36 -8.54 -15.51 3.95
N LEU A 37 -8.05 -15.22 5.14
CA LEU A 37 -8.02 -16.12 6.29
C LEU A 37 -9.16 -15.75 7.23
N THR A 38 -10.04 -16.70 7.54
CA THR A 38 -11.04 -16.55 8.60
C THR A 38 -10.49 -17.21 9.86
N ILE A 39 -10.34 -16.43 10.91
CA ILE A 39 -9.73 -16.83 12.18
C ILE A 39 -10.80 -16.78 13.28
N LYS A 40 -10.87 -17.84 14.10
CA LYS A 40 -11.71 -17.89 15.29
C LYS A 40 -10.84 -17.77 16.54
N THR A 41 -11.17 -16.81 17.38
CA THR A 41 -10.57 -16.58 18.69
C THR A 41 -11.63 -16.74 19.78
N GLN A 42 -11.26 -16.58 21.03
CA GLN A 42 -12.23 -16.56 22.14
C GLN A 42 -13.14 -15.32 22.08
N SER A 43 -12.63 -14.21 21.55
CA SER A 43 -13.37 -12.94 21.46
C SER A 43 -14.29 -12.83 20.23
N GLY A 44 -14.09 -13.70 19.22
CA GLY A 44 -14.92 -13.63 18.02
C GLY A 44 -14.31 -14.28 16.79
N GLN A 45 -14.89 -13.93 15.64
CA GLN A 45 -14.42 -14.36 14.32
C GLN A 45 -13.93 -13.15 13.53
N TYR A 46 -12.73 -13.24 13.02
CA TYR A 46 -12.06 -12.19 12.26
C TYR A 46 -11.68 -12.68 10.87
N ARG A 47 -11.59 -11.77 9.90
CA ARG A 47 -11.10 -12.06 8.55
C ARG A 47 -9.89 -11.21 8.26
N LEU A 48 -8.76 -11.86 7.97
CA LEU A 48 -7.54 -11.22 7.51
C LEU A 48 -7.44 -11.36 6.00
N VAL A 49 -7.34 -10.23 5.31
CA VAL A 49 -7.04 -10.15 3.89
C VAL A 49 -5.56 -9.92 3.71
N LEU A 50 -4.93 -10.73 2.87
CA LEU A 50 -3.55 -10.57 2.39
C LEU A 50 -3.61 -10.45 0.87
N SER A 51 -3.20 -9.31 0.34
CA SER A 51 -3.18 -9.04 -1.10
C SER A 51 -1.75 -8.84 -1.58
N ALA A 52 -1.34 -9.67 -2.54
CA ALA A 52 -0.08 -9.54 -3.27
C ALA A 52 -0.28 -8.78 -4.59
N ASN A 53 -1.34 -7.98 -4.72
CA ASN A 53 -1.60 -7.21 -5.94
C ASN A 53 -0.44 -6.25 -6.22
N ALA A 54 -0.03 -6.14 -7.49
CA ALA A 54 1.13 -5.33 -7.88
C ALA A 54 0.93 -3.83 -7.64
N SER A 55 -0.31 -3.36 -7.76
CA SER A 55 -0.67 -1.95 -7.58
C SER A 55 -1.15 -1.64 -6.17
N LEU A 56 -1.77 -2.62 -5.50
CA LEU A 56 -2.41 -2.50 -4.18
C LEU A 56 -2.05 -3.69 -3.29
N PRO A 57 -0.76 -3.83 -2.90
CA PRO A 57 -0.38 -4.83 -1.92
C PRO A 57 -0.86 -4.38 -0.53
N LEU A 58 -1.70 -5.19 0.13
CA LEU A 58 -2.37 -4.82 1.38
C LEU A 58 -2.47 -5.99 2.35
N ALA A 59 -2.49 -5.66 3.65
CA ALA A 59 -2.95 -6.55 4.71
C ALA A 59 -3.87 -5.78 5.64
N TYR A 60 -5.04 -6.34 5.98
CA TYR A 60 -5.98 -5.70 6.91
C TYR A 60 -7.01 -6.70 7.42
N LEU A 61 -7.55 -6.43 8.61
CA LEU A 61 -8.72 -7.11 9.15
C LEU A 61 -10.00 -6.50 8.59
N THR A 62 -11.02 -7.32 8.31
CA THR A 62 -12.32 -6.87 7.81
C THR A 62 -13.45 -7.75 8.30
N ASP A 63 -14.64 -7.18 8.38
CA ASP A 63 -15.91 -7.91 8.60
C ASP A 63 -16.54 -8.37 7.28
N ASP A 64 -16.10 -7.79 6.15
CA ASP A 64 -16.62 -8.12 4.83
C ASP A 64 -16.21 -9.53 4.41
N ASN A 65 -17.14 -10.23 3.74
CA ASN A 65 -16.88 -11.53 3.13
C ASN A 65 -16.91 -11.40 1.61
N LYS A 66 -15.77 -11.72 0.99
CA LYS A 66 -15.68 -11.73 -0.48
C LYS A 66 -16.14 -13.09 -1.04
N PRO A 67 -16.89 -13.11 -2.15
CA PRO A 67 -17.22 -14.36 -2.82
C PRO A 67 -15.95 -15.05 -3.30
N SER A 68 -15.93 -16.36 -3.20
CA SER A 68 -14.80 -17.17 -3.69
C SER A 68 -15.18 -17.84 -5.02
N PRO A 69 -14.23 -18.11 -5.91
CA PRO A 69 -14.47 -18.87 -7.14
C PRO A 69 -15.02 -20.26 -6.81
N ALA A 70 -15.82 -20.84 -7.72
CA ALA A 70 -16.44 -22.15 -7.54
C ALA A 70 -15.39 -23.25 -7.33
N THR A 71 -14.24 -23.14 -8.01
CA THR A 71 -13.09 -24.04 -7.83
C THR A 71 -11.95 -23.28 -7.18
N ALA A 72 -11.48 -23.75 -6.03
CA ALA A 72 -10.37 -23.13 -5.33
C ALA A 72 -9.05 -23.29 -6.11
N PRO A 73 -8.23 -22.25 -6.26
CA PRO A 73 -6.91 -22.35 -6.88
C PRO A 73 -5.96 -23.29 -6.10
N ASN A 74 -4.95 -23.82 -6.80
CA ASN A 74 -4.02 -24.80 -6.23
C ASN A 74 -3.34 -24.31 -4.95
N PHE A 75 -2.87 -23.07 -4.92
CA PHE A 75 -2.23 -22.47 -3.74
C PHE A 75 -3.20 -22.44 -2.53
N CYS A 76 -4.47 -22.07 -2.76
CA CYS A 76 -5.49 -22.10 -1.72
C CYS A 76 -5.72 -23.53 -1.19
N MET A 77 -5.73 -24.53 -2.09
CA MET A 77 -5.90 -25.94 -1.70
C MET A 77 -4.70 -26.43 -0.87
N LEU A 78 -3.49 -26.00 -1.22
CA LEU A 78 -2.29 -26.32 -0.45
C LEU A 78 -2.31 -25.67 0.93
N LEU A 79 -2.67 -24.38 1.03
CA LEU A 79 -2.85 -23.71 2.31
C LEU A 79 -3.88 -24.45 3.20
N ARG A 80 -5.01 -24.90 2.62
CA ARG A 80 -6.02 -25.67 3.35
C ARG A 80 -5.47 -27.01 3.83
N LYS A 81 -4.71 -27.71 3.00
CA LYS A 81 -4.09 -29.01 3.37
C LYS A 81 -3.20 -28.88 4.59
N HIS A 82 -2.39 -27.81 4.66
CA HIS A 82 -1.36 -27.65 5.69
C HIS A 82 -1.79 -26.81 6.90
N LEU A 83 -2.84 -25.99 6.78
CA LEU A 83 -3.14 -24.98 7.81
C LEU A 83 -4.58 -25.01 8.31
N ASN A 84 -5.45 -25.83 7.71
CA ASN A 84 -6.85 -25.87 8.16
C ASN A 84 -6.93 -26.33 9.62
N ASN A 85 -7.66 -25.58 10.44
CA ASN A 85 -7.73 -25.72 11.90
C ASN A 85 -6.40 -25.51 12.65
N GLY A 86 -5.33 -25.09 11.98
CA GLY A 86 -4.07 -24.70 12.60
C GLY A 86 -4.25 -23.51 13.52
N ARG A 87 -3.41 -23.41 14.54
CA ARG A 87 -3.40 -22.32 15.53
C ARG A 87 -2.27 -21.35 15.19
N ILE A 88 -2.60 -20.05 15.10
CA ILE A 88 -1.59 -19.00 14.97
C ILE A 88 -0.83 -18.90 16.28
N ILE A 89 0.49 -18.97 16.23
CA ILE A 89 1.38 -18.94 17.41
C ILE A 89 2.25 -17.71 17.46
N SER A 90 2.57 -17.11 16.33
CA SER A 90 3.26 -15.84 16.27
C SER A 90 2.93 -15.06 14.99
N ILE A 91 2.99 -13.74 15.08
CA ILE A 91 2.88 -12.83 13.93
C ILE A 91 3.98 -11.79 14.08
N THR A 92 4.92 -11.75 13.11
CA THR A 92 6.12 -10.92 13.20
C THR A 92 6.38 -10.12 11.93
N GLN A 93 7.17 -9.06 12.07
CA GLN A 93 7.73 -8.28 10.97
C GLN A 93 9.25 -8.48 10.95
N PRO A 94 9.80 -9.33 10.10
CA PRO A 94 11.23 -9.56 10.05
C PRO A 94 12.01 -8.31 9.63
N LYS A 95 13.04 -7.92 10.41
CA LYS A 95 14.00 -6.85 10.10
C LYS A 95 13.37 -5.49 9.74
N PHE A 96 12.16 -5.23 10.22
CA PHE A 96 11.41 -4.02 9.90
C PHE A 96 11.11 -3.87 8.39
N GLU A 97 11.18 -4.96 7.64
CA GLU A 97 10.86 -5.01 6.22
C GLU A 97 9.33 -4.98 5.99
N ARG A 98 8.93 -4.77 4.75
CA ARG A 98 7.50 -4.83 4.36
C ARG A 98 7.04 -6.28 4.17
N VAL A 99 7.19 -7.05 5.23
CA VAL A 99 6.91 -8.48 5.29
C VAL A 99 6.15 -8.79 6.58
N ILE A 100 5.10 -9.58 6.48
CA ILE A 100 4.40 -10.16 7.62
C ILE A 100 4.64 -11.67 7.58
N ASP A 101 5.17 -12.22 8.66
CA ASP A 101 5.33 -13.66 8.86
C ASP A 101 4.33 -14.14 9.91
N ILE A 102 3.40 -15.00 9.49
CA ILE A 102 2.39 -15.63 10.34
C ILE A 102 2.78 -17.09 10.53
N GLU A 103 3.26 -17.44 11.71
CA GLU A 103 3.57 -18.81 12.10
C GLU A 103 2.32 -19.48 12.65
N ALA A 104 2.00 -20.65 12.13
CA ALA A 104 0.89 -21.48 12.59
C ALA A 104 1.32 -22.92 12.84
N GLU A 105 0.86 -23.49 13.96
CA GLU A 105 1.01 -24.90 14.28
C GLU A 105 -0.21 -25.70 13.83
N HIS A 106 0.02 -26.88 13.31
CA HIS A 106 -1.02 -27.81 12.89
C HIS A 106 -0.57 -29.28 13.11
N LEU A 107 -1.52 -30.20 13.13
CA LEU A 107 -1.20 -31.65 13.12
C LEU A 107 -1.05 -32.10 11.67
N ASN A 108 0.03 -32.81 11.37
CA ASN A 108 0.21 -33.47 10.07
C ASN A 108 -0.68 -34.74 9.95
N GLU A 109 -0.60 -35.44 8.83
CA GLU A 109 -1.37 -36.66 8.55
C GLU A 109 -1.04 -37.83 9.53
N LEU A 110 0.13 -37.79 10.17
CA LEU A 110 0.56 -38.78 11.16
C LEU A 110 0.19 -38.38 12.60
N GLY A 111 -0.36 -37.16 12.79
CA GLY A 111 -0.71 -36.63 14.11
C GLY A 111 0.43 -35.89 14.81
N ASP A 112 1.58 -35.68 14.16
CA ASP A 112 2.68 -34.91 14.73
C ASP A 112 2.41 -33.39 14.60
N LEU A 113 2.83 -32.67 15.63
CA LEU A 113 2.75 -31.21 15.62
C LEU A 113 3.80 -30.61 14.68
N CYS A 114 3.36 -29.91 13.66
CA CYS A 114 4.22 -29.23 12.69
C CYS A 114 3.94 -27.74 12.68
N ARG A 115 4.95 -26.96 12.28
CA ARG A 115 4.82 -25.51 12.10
C ARG A 115 4.98 -25.13 10.65
N LYS A 116 4.27 -24.09 10.24
CA LYS A 116 4.32 -23.52 8.90
C LYS A 116 4.22 -22.01 8.99
N HIS A 117 4.82 -21.35 8.01
CA HIS A 117 4.85 -19.91 7.90
C HIS A 117 4.06 -19.45 6.68
N ILE A 118 3.10 -18.55 6.87
CA ILE A 118 2.50 -17.77 5.80
C ILE A 118 3.24 -16.43 5.76
N ILE A 119 4.05 -16.24 4.74
CA ILE A 119 4.86 -15.04 4.58
C ILE A 119 4.23 -14.17 3.50
N ALA A 120 3.79 -12.98 3.88
CA ALA A 120 3.21 -12.00 2.99
C ALA A 120 4.18 -10.83 2.78
N GLU A 121 4.59 -10.59 1.53
CA GLU A 121 5.53 -9.55 1.12
C GLU A 121 4.79 -8.44 0.37
N PHE A 122 5.00 -7.18 0.76
CA PHE A 122 4.30 -6.01 0.23
C PHE A 122 5.27 -5.07 -0.50
N MET A 123 5.78 -5.52 -1.65
CA MET A 123 6.85 -4.85 -2.40
C MET A 123 6.39 -4.43 -3.82
N GLY A 124 5.15 -3.93 -3.96
CA GLY A 124 4.57 -3.52 -5.23
C GLY A 124 4.50 -4.69 -6.22
N LYS A 125 5.09 -4.56 -7.40
CA LYS A 125 5.11 -5.62 -8.42
C LYS A 125 5.80 -6.92 -7.96
N HIS A 126 6.61 -6.86 -6.91
CA HIS A 126 7.30 -8.01 -6.31
C HIS A 126 6.59 -8.59 -5.09
N SER A 127 5.38 -8.10 -4.78
CA SER A 127 4.57 -8.63 -3.71
C SER A 127 4.19 -10.09 -3.94
N ASN A 128 4.22 -10.89 -2.87
CA ASN A 128 3.95 -12.32 -2.92
C ASN A 128 3.32 -12.81 -1.61
N ILE A 129 2.68 -13.98 -1.64
CA ILE A 129 2.25 -14.72 -0.45
C ILE A 129 2.84 -16.13 -0.59
N ILE A 130 3.64 -16.53 0.38
CA ILE A 130 4.50 -17.72 0.33
C ILE A 130 4.17 -18.61 1.51
N LEU A 131 4.05 -19.90 1.29
CA LEU A 131 3.96 -20.90 2.35
C LEU A 131 5.31 -21.60 2.50
N CYS A 132 5.87 -21.55 3.72
CA CYS A 132 7.12 -22.21 4.08
C CYS A 132 6.91 -23.25 5.19
N ASP A 133 7.83 -24.22 5.27
CA ASP A 133 7.97 -25.07 6.44
C ASP A 133 8.83 -24.39 7.54
N ASP A 134 9.01 -25.06 8.66
CA ASP A 134 9.81 -24.60 9.80
C ASP A 134 11.32 -24.48 9.52
N ASN A 135 11.79 -25.04 8.40
CA ASN A 135 13.18 -24.91 7.93
C ASN A 135 13.32 -23.77 6.88
N ASN A 136 12.32 -22.91 6.73
CA ASN A 136 12.26 -21.89 5.68
C ASN A 136 12.33 -22.44 4.26
N THR A 137 11.90 -23.70 4.02
CA THR A 137 11.76 -24.23 2.67
C THR A 137 10.40 -23.84 2.11
N ILE A 138 10.38 -23.27 0.92
CA ILE A 138 9.15 -22.86 0.22
C ILE A 138 8.38 -24.12 -0.16
N LEU A 139 7.16 -24.27 0.34
CA LEU A 139 6.22 -25.31 -0.07
C LEU A 139 5.48 -24.92 -1.33
N ASP A 140 5.04 -23.66 -1.41
CA ASP A 140 4.45 -23.04 -2.59
C ASP A 140 4.29 -21.51 -2.39
N SER A 141 3.86 -20.81 -3.43
CA SER A 141 3.57 -19.37 -3.39
C SER A 141 2.44 -19.00 -4.34
N ILE A 142 1.78 -17.87 -4.05
CA ILE A 142 0.69 -17.36 -4.92
C ILE A 142 1.23 -16.90 -6.29
N LYS A 143 2.51 -16.49 -6.33
CA LYS A 143 3.24 -16.15 -7.56
C LYS A 143 4.56 -16.88 -7.61
N HIS A 144 4.73 -17.71 -8.63
CA HIS A 144 6.00 -18.40 -8.88
C HIS A 144 6.99 -17.45 -9.57
N ILE A 145 8.19 -17.33 -9.00
CA ILE A 145 9.27 -16.50 -9.54
C ILE A 145 10.46 -17.39 -9.86
N SER A 146 10.74 -17.56 -11.15
CA SER A 146 11.89 -18.35 -11.63
C SER A 146 13.14 -17.48 -11.79
N ALA A 147 14.31 -18.11 -11.97
CA ALA A 147 15.57 -17.44 -12.27
C ALA A 147 15.50 -16.59 -13.56
N GLN A 148 14.60 -16.91 -14.49
CA GLN A 148 14.38 -16.12 -15.70
C GLN A 148 13.64 -14.79 -15.40
N THR A 149 12.83 -14.77 -14.33
CA THR A 149 12.01 -13.61 -13.94
C THR A 149 12.74 -12.70 -12.96
N SER A 150 13.59 -13.25 -12.11
CA SER A 150 14.33 -12.51 -11.09
C SER A 150 15.76 -13.03 -10.96
N SER A 151 16.72 -12.11 -11.02
CA SER A 151 18.13 -12.40 -10.75
C SER A 151 18.48 -12.40 -9.26
N VAL A 152 17.55 -11.95 -8.39
CA VAL A 152 17.82 -11.79 -6.95
C VAL A 152 17.53 -13.07 -6.20
N ARG A 153 16.38 -13.69 -6.45
CA ARG A 153 16.00 -14.99 -5.85
C ARG A 153 14.91 -15.67 -6.66
N GLU A 154 14.84 -16.98 -6.52
CA GLU A 154 13.72 -17.77 -6.98
C GLU A 154 12.69 -17.92 -5.85
N VAL A 155 11.39 -17.93 -6.20
CA VAL A 155 10.29 -18.28 -5.28
C VAL A 155 9.52 -19.44 -5.93
N LEU A 156 10.02 -20.65 -5.67
CA LEU A 156 9.51 -21.90 -6.22
C LEU A 156 9.52 -22.97 -5.13
N PRO A 157 8.64 -24.00 -5.22
CA PRO A 157 8.66 -25.12 -4.30
C PRO A 157 10.03 -25.77 -4.16
N GLY A 158 10.43 -26.12 -2.94
CA GLY A 158 11.71 -26.73 -2.61
C GLY A 158 12.90 -25.76 -2.54
N ARG A 159 12.72 -24.47 -2.83
CA ARG A 159 13.77 -23.46 -2.66
C ARG A 159 13.77 -22.89 -1.24
N PRO A 160 14.93 -22.47 -0.70
CA PRO A 160 14.97 -21.79 0.58
C PRO A 160 14.36 -20.39 0.47
N TYR A 161 13.54 -20.03 1.45
CA TYR A 161 13.05 -18.67 1.60
C TYR A 161 14.08 -17.80 2.31
N PHE A 162 14.28 -16.60 1.81
CA PHE A 162 15.04 -15.54 2.47
C PHE A 162 14.55 -14.17 2.01
N ILE A 163 14.65 -13.17 2.86
CA ILE A 163 14.42 -11.77 2.50
C ILE A 163 15.71 -11.25 1.84
N PRO A 164 15.66 -10.81 0.55
CA PRO A 164 16.85 -10.32 -0.12
C PRO A 164 17.41 -9.07 0.57
N ASN A 165 18.67 -9.09 0.90
CA ASN A 165 19.38 -7.88 1.33
C ASN A 165 19.81 -7.09 0.07
N THR A 166 18.94 -6.17 -0.37
CA THR A 166 19.18 -5.36 -1.58
C THR A 166 19.74 -3.97 -1.29
N SER A 167 19.95 -3.62 -0.01
CA SER A 167 20.46 -2.32 0.41
C SER A 167 21.17 -2.41 1.76
N ASP A 168 22.14 -1.53 1.98
CA ASP A 168 22.88 -1.39 3.26
C ASP A 168 22.08 -0.65 4.33
N LYS A 169 20.73 -0.64 4.22
CA LYS A 169 19.85 0.02 5.19
C LYS A 169 19.75 -0.80 6.46
N ILE A 170 19.64 -0.10 7.56
CA ILE A 170 19.58 -0.67 8.91
C ILE A 170 18.16 -0.58 9.44
N ASN A 171 17.82 -1.50 10.33
CA ASN A 171 16.58 -1.45 11.08
C ASN A 171 16.55 -0.19 11.97
N PRO A 172 15.60 0.73 11.76
CA PRO A 172 15.57 1.99 12.53
C PRO A 172 15.34 1.77 14.02
N LEU A 173 14.76 0.63 14.42
CA LEU A 173 14.52 0.29 15.83
C LEU A 173 15.81 -0.04 16.59
N GLU A 174 16.90 -0.34 15.90
CA GLU A 174 18.21 -0.68 16.45
C GLU A 174 19.18 0.51 16.42
N ALA A 175 18.79 1.63 15.81
CA ALA A 175 19.63 2.80 15.66
C ALA A 175 19.79 3.56 16.98
N ASP A 176 21.03 3.81 17.38
CA ASP A 176 21.38 4.72 18.44
C ASP A 176 21.85 6.08 17.89
N ARG A 177 22.13 7.04 18.78
CA ARG A 177 22.59 8.38 18.40
C ARG A 177 23.88 8.33 17.58
N LYS A 178 24.84 7.54 18.00
CA LYS A 178 26.13 7.42 17.32
C LYS A 178 25.95 6.94 15.89
N HIS A 179 25.17 5.88 15.72
CA HIS A 179 24.87 5.34 14.40
C HIS A 179 24.11 6.37 13.52
N PHE A 180 23.17 7.12 14.12
CA PHE A 180 22.42 8.16 13.41
C PHE A 180 23.36 9.27 12.91
N ASP A 181 24.29 9.74 13.76
CA ASP A 181 25.29 10.74 13.41
C ASP A 181 26.19 10.28 12.27
N GLU A 182 26.67 9.03 12.32
CA GLU A 182 27.58 8.44 11.32
C GLU A 182 26.89 8.15 9.97
N THR A 183 25.57 7.91 9.96
CA THR A 183 24.86 7.47 8.75
C THR A 183 23.98 8.53 8.13
N VAL A 184 23.36 9.43 8.89
CA VAL A 184 22.48 10.47 8.39
C VAL A 184 23.24 11.78 8.17
N PHE A 185 23.93 12.27 9.19
CA PHE A 185 24.56 13.60 9.15
C PHE A 185 25.88 13.67 8.38
N THR A 186 26.40 12.55 7.92
CA THR A 186 27.57 12.52 7.03
C THR A 186 27.21 12.66 5.55
N LYS A 187 25.92 12.49 5.20
CA LYS A 187 25.49 12.46 3.80
C LYS A 187 25.26 13.86 3.23
N PRO A 188 25.91 14.22 2.09
CA PRO A 188 25.71 15.49 1.41
C PRO A 188 24.45 15.46 0.51
N VAL A 189 23.32 15.06 1.09
CA VAL A 189 22.02 14.96 0.41
C VAL A 189 20.92 15.54 1.31
N PRO A 190 19.75 15.90 0.77
CA PRO A 190 18.61 16.34 1.58
C PRO A 190 18.31 15.43 2.78
N VAL A 191 17.93 16.02 3.91
CA VAL A 191 17.59 15.29 5.15
C VAL A 191 16.63 14.14 4.90
N VAL A 192 15.55 14.39 4.16
CA VAL A 192 14.58 13.35 3.77
C VAL A 192 15.26 12.20 3.06
N LYS A 193 16.13 12.49 2.10
CA LYS A 193 16.86 11.47 1.33
C LYS A 193 17.91 10.74 2.19
N ALA A 194 18.55 11.44 3.12
CA ALA A 194 19.48 10.84 4.07
C ALA A 194 18.78 9.79 4.94
N LEU A 195 17.61 10.11 5.53
CA LEU A 195 16.78 9.18 6.30
C LEU A 195 16.35 7.98 5.48
N LEU A 196 15.80 8.22 4.28
CA LEU A 196 15.35 7.17 3.35
C LEU A 196 16.44 6.19 2.94
N SER A 197 17.67 6.67 2.79
CA SER A 197 18.80 5.84 2.36
C SER A 197 19.53 5.15 3.52
N SER A 198 19.27 5.55 4.78
CA SER A 198 19.88 4.97 5.96
C SER A 198 19.05 3.86 6.58
N TYR A 199 17.72 3.97 6.54
CA TYR A 199 16.84 3.11 7.31
C TYR A 199 15.85 2.33 6.46
N THR A 200 15.67 1.06 6.83
CA THR A 200 14.61 0.20 6.27
C THR A 200 13.24 0.66 6.78
N GLY A 201 12.22 0.55 5.94
CA GLY A 201 10.83 0.77 6.35
C GLY A 201 10.42 2.22 6.58
N ILE A 202 11.31 3.20 6.39
CA ILE A 202 10.97 4.62 6.41
C ILE A 202 10.49 5.05 5.02
N SER A 203 9.31 5.66 4.92
CA SER A 203 8.77 6.25 3.69
C SER A 203 9.13 7.74 3.57
N THR A 204 8.91 8.28 2.38
CA THR A 204 9.08 9.74 2.14
C THR A 204 8.20 10.55 3.07
N CYS A 205 6.93 10.16 3.22
CA CYS A 205 5.97 10.83 4.10
C CYS A 205 6.46 10.85 5.56
N ILE A 206 6.97 9.74 6.07
CA ILE A 206 7.53 9.68 7.44
C ILE A 206 8.80 10.52 7.57
N ALA A 207 9.68 10.50 6.57
CA ALA A 207 10.90 11.31 6.61
C ALA A 207 10.60 12.82 6.55
N GLU A 208 9.58 13.23 5.80
CA GLU A 208 9.09 14.62 5.75
C GLU A 208 8.45 15.01 7.08
N GLU A 209 7.63 14.14 7.67
CA GLU A 209 7.03 14.37 9.00
C GLU A 209 8.09 14.50 10.10
N LEU A 210 9.14 13.68 10.09
CA LEU A 210 10.26 13.80 11.02
C LEU A 210 10.99 15.14 10.89
N ALA A 211 11.27 15.57 9.67
CA ALA A 211 11.88 16.87 9.40
C ALA A 211 10.96 18.03 9.88
N TYR A 212 9.66 17.94 9.58
CA TYR A 212 8.67 18.92 9.99
C TYR A 212 8.59 19.04 11.54
N ARG A 213 8.46 17.93 12.26
CA ARG A 213 8.42 17.91 13.73
C ARG A 213 9.70 18.45 14.35
N ALA A 214 10.84 18.22 13.72
CA ALA A 214 12.14 18.73 14.17
C ALA A 214 12.33 20.22 13.85
N GLY A 215 11.46 20.84 13.07
CA GLY A 215 11.62 22.22 12.59
C GLY A 215 12.78 22.39 11.62
N VAL A 216 13.15 21.31 10.89
CA VAL A 216 14.24 21.27 9.96
C VAL A 216 13.68 21.22 8.53
N ASP A 217 14.28 22.02 7.61
CA ASP A 217 13.95 21.91 6.20
C ASP A 217 14.41 20.55 5.65
N GLY A 218 13.45 19.71 5.24
CA GLY A 218 13.72 18.38 4.68
C GLY A 218 14.55 18.39 3.39
N GLY A 219 14.60 19.53 2.68
CA GLY A 219 15.42 19.76 1.49
C GLY A 219 16.86 20.19 1.81
N HIS A 220 17.16 20.58 3.05
CA HIS A 220 18.49 21.01 3.47
C HIS A 220 19.48 19.83 3.48
N PRO A 221 20.74 20.01 3.05
CA PRO A 221 21.74 18.94 3.11
C PRO A 221 22.00 18.49 4.56
N ALA A 222 21.89 17.20 4.82
CA ALA A 222 21.97 16.65 6.18
C ALA A 222 23.33 16.90 6.84
N ASN A 223 24.42 16.92 6.07
CA ASN A 223 25.76 17.21 6.58
C ASN A 223 26.03 18.70 6.87
N CYS A 224 25.09 19.59 6.54
CA CYS A 224 25.20 21.03 6.79
C CYS A 224 24.34 21.51 7.97
N LEU A 225 23.63 20.60 8.66
CA LEU A 225 22.85 20.92 9.85
C LEU A 225 23.77 21.34 10.99
N ASP A 226 23.36 22.36 11.75
CA ASP A 226 24.01 22.73 13.01
C ASP A 226 23.64 21.73 14.14
N GLU A 227 24.36 21.79 15.27
CA GLU A 227 24.15 20.84 16.37
C GLU A 227 22.73 20.89 16.95
N PRO A 228 22.10 22.07 17.17
CA PRO A 228 20.71 22.12 17.63
C PRO A 228 19.73 21.44 16.69
N MET A 229 19.89 21.59 15.36
CA MET A 229 19.05 20.93 14.36
C MET A 229 19.28 19.43 14.33
N LYS A 230 20.52 18.97 14.46
CA LYS A 230 20.86 17.54 14.56
C LYS A 230 20.23 16.92 15.81
N ASP A 231 20.32 17.59 16.97
CA ASP A 231 19.70 17.12 18.19
C ASP A 231 18.17 17.06 18.09
N ALA A 232 17.55 18.09 17.52
CA ALA A 232 16.11 18.10 17.32
C ALA A 232 15.64 16.95 16.40
N LEU A 233 16.33 16.73 15.29
CA LEU A 233 15.98 15.67 14.34
C LEU A 233 16.14 14.27 14.95
N TYR A 234 17.24 14.02 15.65
CA TYR A 234 17.47 12.75 16.34
C TYR A 234 16.43 12.50 17.44
N ASN A 235 16.15 13.49 18.27
CA ASN A 235 15.17 13.35 19.36
C ASN A 235 13.77 13.00 18.83
N VAL A 236 13.34 13.63 17.74
CA VAL A 236 12.07 13.31 17.09
C VAL A 236 12.09 11.91 16.49
N PHE A 237 13.18 11.51 15.86
CA PHE A 237 13.35 10.16 15.31
C PHE A 237 13.33 9.10 16.42
N ASP A 238 14.10 9.27 17.48
CA ASP A 238 14.17 8.31 18.60
C ASP A 238 12.83 8.20 19.34
N ALA A 239 12.13 9.33 19.54
CA ALA A 239 10.79 9.34 20.12
C ALA A 239 9.81 8.51 19.27
N LEU A 240 9.80 8.72 17.94
CA LEU A 240 8.95 7.94 17.04
C LEU A 240 9.32 6.44 17.06
N MET A 241 10.61 6.10 17.02
CA MET A 241 11.05 4.70 17.09
C MET A 241 10.75 4.06 18.46
N SER A 242 10.77 4.86 19.52
CA SER A 242 10.35 4.41 20.86
C SER A 242 8.86 4.09 20.91
N ASP A 243 8.01 4.94 20.32
CA ASP A 243 6.58 4.66 20.20
C ASP A 243 6.32 3.36 19.44
N VAL A 244 7.00 3.16 18.29
CA VAL A 244 6.89 1.94 17.49
C VAL A 244 7.35 0.71 18.30
N ARG A 245 8.47 0.77 19.03
CA ARG A 245 8.95 -0.31 19.92
C ARG A 245 7.93 -0.68 21.00
N ASN A 246 7.22 0.33 21.51
CA ASN A 246 6.19 0.16 22.55
C ASN A 246 4.79 -0.19 22.00
N GLY A 247 4.64 -0.33 20.68
CA GLY A 247 3.36 -0.64 20.03
C GLY A 247 2.36 0.53 20.09
N ILE A 248 2.84 1.77 20.19
CA ILE A 248 2.03 2.98 20.21
C ILE A 248 1.93 3.54 18.79
N TYR A 249 0.71 3.56 18.24
CA TYR A 249 0.42 4.03 16.90
C TYR A 249 -0.75 5.00 16.91
N HIS A 250 -0.72 5.94 15.97
CA HIS A 250 -1.78 6.92 15.74
C HIS A 250 -2.12 6.93 14.25
N PRO A 251 -2.87 5.91 13.76
CA PRO A 251 -3.22 5.82 12.36
C PRO A 251 -3.96 7.07 11.90
N ASP A 252 -3.47 7.70 10.85
CA ASP A 252 -3.93 9.01 10.40
C ASP A 252 -4.09 9.06 8.88
N MET A 253 -5.20 9.64 8.40
CA MET A 253 -5.52 9.83 7.00
C MET A 253 -5.60 11.31 6.67
N VAL A 254 -4.84 11.72 5.68
CA VAL A 254 -4.85 13.07 5.13
C VAL A 254 -5.79 13.15 3.94
N THR A 255 -6.59 14.22 3.87
CA THR A 255 -7.48 14.49 2.74
C THR A 255 -7.11 15.82 2.08
N ASP A 256 -7.10 15.82 0.76
CA ASP A 256 -7.00 17.02 -0.06
C ASP A 256 -8.30 17.21 -0.84
N ASN A 257 -8.96 18.36 -0.64
CA ASN A 257 -10.26 18.66 -1.25
C ASN A 257 -11.32 17.56 -1.06
N GLY A 258 -11.30 16.87 0.11
CA GLY A 258 -12.22 15.78 0.44
C GLY A 258 -11.89 14.44 -0.22
N VAL A 259 -10.72 14.32 -0.86
CA VAL A 259 -10.21 13.08 -1.43
C VAL A 259 -9.03 12.59 -0.62
N PRO A 260 -8.94 11.29 -0.26
CA PRO A 260 -7.78 10.75 0.43
C PRO A 260 -6.49 10.95 -0.38
N ALA A 261 -5.53 11.64 0.21
CA ALA A 261 -4.23 11.95 -0.40
C ALA A 261 -3.14 11.00 0.11
N GLU A 262 -2.97 10.90 1.44
CA GLU A 262 -1.94 10.08 2.08
C GLU A 262 -2.49 9.46 3.36
N PHE A 263 -1.84 8.42 3.88
CA PHE A 263 -2.08 7.89 5.21
C PHE A 263 -0.78 7.36 5.83
N ALA A 264 -0.75 7.28 7.15
CA ALA A 264 0.34 6.69 7.92
C ALA A 264 -0.19 5.99 9.18
N ALA A 265 0.64 5.15 9.78
CA ALA A 265 0.35 4.58 11.11
C ALA A 265 0.71 5.52 12.26
N VAL A 266 1.13 6.74 11.95
CA VAL A 266 1.48 7.80 12.89
C VAL A 266 0.76 9.08 12.50
N LYS A 267 0.53 9.97 13.46
CA LYS A 267 -0.06 11.28 13.20
C LYS A 267 0.81 12.09 12.23
N LEU A 268 0.20 12.67 11.20
CA LEU A 268 0.84 13.50 10.18
C LEU A 268 0.62 14.99 10.48
N SER A 269 1.43 15.53 11.40
CA SER A 269 1.29 16.91 11.92
C SER A 269 1.62 17.99 10.89
N MET A 270 2.29 17.62 9.79
CA MET A 270 2.61 18.54 8.69
C MET A 270 1.39 18.90 7.82
N TYR A 271 0.23 18.27 8.04
CA TYR A 271 -1.01 18.53 7.30
C TYR A 271 -2.11 19.07 8.23
N ASP A 272 -2.89 20.03 7.75
CA ASP A 272 -4.02 20.60 8.51
C ASP A 272 -5.27 19.72 8.46
N ASN A 273 -5.51 19.06 7.31
CA ASN A 273 -6.70 18.24 7.08
C ASN A 273 -6.40 16.76 7.24
N HIS A 274 -6.49 16.28 8.46
CA HIS A 274 -6.24 14.87 8.78
C HIS A 274 -7.34 14.30 9.70
N THR A 275 -7.47 12.96 9.69
CA THR A 275 -8.44 12.20 10.50
C THR A 275 -7.75 11.03 11.14
N GLU A 276 -7.74 10.99 12.46
CA GLU A 276 -7.17 9.91 13.26
C GLU A 276 -8.14 8.72 13.34
N TYR A 277 -7.58 7.50 13.37
CA TYR A 277 -8.31 6.24 13.47
C TYR A 277 -7.82 5.39 14.64
N ASP A 278 -8.73 4.64 15.26
CA ASP A 278 -8.39 3.70 16.33
C ASP A 278 -7.78 2.38 15.81
N SER A 279 -7.92 2.09 14.51
CA SER A 279 -7.50 0.85 13.85
C SER A 279 -6.85 1.16 12.51
N ILE A 280 -5.65 0.60 12.32
CA ILE A 280 -4.96 0.70 11.03
C ILE A 280 -5.72 -0.04 9.91
N SER A 281 -6.34 -1.17 10.21
CA SER A 281 -7.16 -1.90 9.25
C SER A 281 -8.35 -1.07 8.78
N ARG A 282 -9.04 -0.38 9.70
CA ARG A 282 -10.17 0.48 9.35
C ARG A 282 -9.75 1.67 8.50
N LEU A 283 -8.63 2.29 8.84
CA LEU A 283 -8.04 3.37 8.04
C LEU A 283 -7.75 2.90 6.61
N ILE A 284 -7.10 1.74 6.44
CA ILE A 284 -6.77 1.16 5.14
C ILE A 284 -8.04 0.94 4.30
N ILE A 285 -9.07 0.32 4.89
CA ILE A 285 -10.35 0.08 4.21
C ILE A 285 -10.97 1.40 3.74
N ASP A 286 -11.08 2.38 4.62
CA ASP A 286 -11.73 3.66 4.32
C ASP A 286 -10.93 4.47 3.29
N TYR A 287 -9.60 4.51 3.40
CA TYR A 287 -8.72 5.18 2.44
C TYR A 287 -8.91 4.64 1.02
N TYR A 288 -8.83 3.32 0.84
CA TYR A 288 -8.93 2.73 -0.50
C TYR A 288 -10.35 2.73 -1.04
N ARG A 289 -11.37 2.57 -0.19
CA ARG A 289 -12.78 2.70 -0.59
C ARG A 289 -13.09 4.11 -1.11
N GLN A 290 -12.69 5.14 -0.39
CA GLN A 290 -12.90 6.53 -0.80
C GLN A 290 -12.10 6.88 -2.06
N LYS A 291 -10.87 6.42 -2.16
CA LYS A 291 -10.02 6.63 -3.34
C LYS A 291 -10.58 5.95 -4.58
N GLU A 292 -11.13 4.75 -4.46
CA GLU A 292 -11.81 4.06 -5.56
C GLU A 292 -13.06 4.84 -6.02
N ILE A 293 -13.88 5.30 -5.09
CA ILE A 293 -15.05 6.12 -5.38
C ILE A 293 -14.63 7.40 -6.11
N ALA A 294 -13.66 8.13 -5.60
CA ALA A 294 -13.14 9.35 -6.22
C ALA A 294 -12.61 9.09 -7.64
N THR A 295 -11.87 8.00 -7.84
CA THR A 295 -11.34 7.61 -9.16
C THR A 295 -12.47 7.29 -10.14
N ARG A 296 -13.49 6.54 -9.71
CA ARG A 296 -14.67 6.22 -10.54
C ARG A 296 -15.46 7.47 -10.91
N ILE A 297 -15.66 8.39 -9.96
CA ILE A 297 -16.33 9.69 -10.23
C ILE A 297 -15.52 10.49 -11.24
N HIS A 298 -14.20 10.57 -11.06
CA HIS A 298 -13.32 11.30 -11.99
C HIS A 298 -13.41 10.72 -13.41
N GLN A 299 -13.28 9.39 -13.57
CA GLN A 299 -13.39 8.73 -14.87
C GLN A 299 -14.73 9.02 -15.57
N LYS A 300 -15.85 8.84 -14.83
CA LYS A 300 -17.18 9.14 -15.38
C LYS A 300 -17.33 10.62 -15.76
N SER A 301 -16.80 11.54 -14.98
CA SER A 301 -16.84 12.97 -15.28
C SER A 301 -16.03 13.33 -16.53
N VAL A 302 -14.87 12.70 -16.73
CA VAL A 302 -14.02 12.86 -17.93
C VAL A 302 -14.77 12.35 -19.18
N ASP A 303 -15.40 11.19 -19.10
CA ASP A 303 -16.18 10.63 -20.21
C ASP A 303 -17.38 11.51 -20.58
N ILE A 304 -18.14 11.98 -19.59
CA ILE A 304 -19.26 12.90 -19.81
C ILE A 304 -18.74 14.20 -20.44
N ARG A 305 -17.69 14.79 -19.91
CA ARG A 305 -17.09 16.00 -20.44
C ARG A 305 -16.67 15.84 -21.89
N ARG A 306 -16.02 14.72 -22.24
CA ARG A 306 -15.63 14.40 -23.62
C ARG A 306 -16.84 14.34 -24.56
N ILE A 307 -17.92 13.65 -24.13
CA ILE A 307 -19.16 13.56 -24.91
C ILE A 307 -19.77 14.94 -25.13
N VAL A 308 -19.92 15.73 -24.05
CA VAL A 308 -20.48 17.10 -24.12
C VAL A 308 -19.64 18.00 -25.03
N THR A 309 -18.31 17.99 -24.89
CA THR A 309 -17.41 18.78 -25.74
C THR A 309 -17.55 18.39 -27.21
N THR A 310 -17.59 17.09 -27.51
CA THR A 310 -17.77 16.62 -28.89
C THR A 310 -19.10 17.09 -29.50
N HIS A 311 -20.19 17.05 -28.74
CA HIS A 311 -21.48 17.53 -29.20
C HIS A 311 -21.51 19.05 -29.37
N LEU A 312 -20.87 19.78 -28.47
CA LEU A 312 -20.74 21.25 -28.54
C LEU A 312 -19.96 21.66 -29.79
N GLU A 313 -18.83 21.04 -30.06
CA GLU A 313 -18.03 21.30 -31.28
C GLU A 313 -18.82 21.03 -32.56
N ARG A 314 -19.59 19.93 -32.58
CA ARG A 314 -20.48 19.62 -33.70
C ARG A 314 -21.58 20.70 -33.88
N ALA A 315 -22.15 21.16 -32.79
CA ALA A 315 -23.17 22.24 -32.82
C ALA A 315 -22.59 23.55 -33.33
N TYR A 316 -21.40 23.95 -32.87
CA TYR A 316 -20.72 25.15 -33.38
C TYR A 316 -20.37 25.03 -34.87
N LYS A 317 -19.86 23.89 -35.34
CA LYS A 317 -19.62 23.71 -36.78
C LYS A 317 -20.90 23.80 -37.60
N LYS A 318 -22.00 23.24 -37.10
CA LYS A 318 -23.31 23.36 -37.77
C LYS A 318 -23.81 24.81 -37.82
N LEU A 319 -23.65 25.55 -36.72
CA LEU A 319 -24.01 26.98 -36.66
C LEU A 319 -23.20 27.78 -37.68
N ASP A 320 -21.89 27.63 -37.76
CA ASP A 320 -21.04 28.34 -38.71
C ASP A 320 -21.43 28.04 -40.18
N ILE A 321 -21.80 26.81 -40.49
CA ILE A 321 -22.31 26.45 -41.83
C ILE A 321 -23.64 27.13 -42.09
N GLN A 322 -24.56 27.17 -41.15
CA GLN A 322 -25.86 27.80 -41.30
C GLN A 322 -25.73 29.33 -41.46
N GLU A 323 -24.84 29.97 -40.70
CA GLU A 323 -24.57 31.41 -40.86
C GLU A 323 -23.98 31.74 -42.24
N LYS A 324 -23.09 30.91 -42.75
CA LYS A 324 -22.56 31.05 -44.13
C LYS A 324 -23.65 30.88 -45.19
N GLN A 325 -24.56 29.93 -45.02
CA GLN A 325 -25.69 29.72 -45.91
C GLN A 325 -26.64 30.92 -45.91
N ILE A 326 -26.93 31.53 -44.75
CA ILE A 326 -27.75 32.70 -44.64
C ILE A 326 -27.10 33.88 -45.42
N LYS A 327 -25.81 34.13 -45.20
CA LYS A 327 -25.05 35.19 -45.94
C LYS A 327 -25.06 34.97 -47.44
N ASP A 328 -24.97 33.73 -47.90
CA ASP A 328 -25.03 33.41 -49.32
C ASP A 328 -26.45 33.58 -49.89
N THR A 329 -27.49 33.35 -49.07
CA THR A 329 -28.88 33.59 -49.48
C THR A 329 -29.14 35.10 -49.66
N GLU A 330 -28.60 35.98 -48.82
CA GLU A 330 -28.67 37.45 -49.00
C GLU A 330 -28.02 37.90 -50.32
N LYS A 331 -26.91 37.29 -50.73
CA LYS A 331 -26.27 37.56 -52.04
C LYS A 331 -27.17 37.11 -53.23
N LYS A 332 -27.90 36.00 -53.07
CA LYS A 332 -28.81 35.50 -54.06
C LYS A 332 -29.93 36.49 -54.41
N ASP A 333 -30.52 37.12 -53.40
CA ASP A 333 -31.53 38.17 -53.60
C ASP A 333 -30.96 39.38 -54.34
N LYS A 334 -29.71 39.75 -54.07
CA LYS A 334 -29.03 40.84 -54.82
C LYS A 334 -28.81 40.49 -56.29
N TYR A 335 -28.46 39.26 -56.61
CA TYR A 335 -28.32 38.77 -58.00
C TYR A 335 -29.67 38.67 -58.72
N ARG A 336 -30.77 38.35 -58.00
CA ARG A 336 -32.13 38.39 -58.59
C ARG A 336 -32.51 39.79 -59.00
N ILE A 337 -32.30 40.80 -58.13
CA ILE A 337 -32.55 42.20 -58.46
C ILE A 337 -31.70 42.66 -59.66
N TYR A 338 -30.43 42.24 -59.76
CA TYR A 338 -29.59 42.58 -60.89
C TYR A 338 -30.09 41.93 -62.19
N GLY A 339 -30.63 40.73 -62.14
CA GLY A 339 -31.24 40.04 -63.29
C GLY A 339 -32.52 40.71 -63.74
N GLU A 340 -33.36 41.20 -62.80
CA GLU A 340 -34.60 41.96 -63.12
C GLU A 340 -34.31 43.35 -63.71
N LEU A 341 -33.14 43.92 -63.41
CA LEU A 341 -32.74 45.21 -63.98
C LEU A 341 -32.11 45.09 -65.39
N LEU A 342 -31.77 43.93 -65.86
CA LEU A 342 -31.17 43.62 -67.18
C LEU A 342 -32.19 43.13 -68.22
N THR A 343 -33.43 42.87 -67.76
CA THR A 343 -34.57 42.50 -68.61
C THR A 343 -35.50 43.70 -68.77
#